data_da73f6ccdb82e903ac1b8250862a7d02
#
_entry.id   da73f6ccdb82e903ac1b8250862a7d02
#
_cell.length_a   1.000
_cell.length_b   1.000
_cell.length_c   1.000
_cell.angle_alpha   90.00
_cell.angle_beta   90.00
_cell.angle_gamma   90.00
#
_symmetry.space_group_name_H-M   'P 1'
#
loop_
_entity.id
_entity.type
_entity.pdbx_description
1 polymer ?
#
loop_
_entity_poly.entity_id
_entity_poly.type
_entity_poly.pdbx_seq_one_letter_code
_entity_poly.pdbx_strand_id
1 'polypeptide(L)' 'MTQSPRRPNGPENPLTAAGYIASMADELARLAKSHDLAALAYILDMARLEANHVAKGWSAADADPQ' A
#
# COMPACT_ATOMS: atom_id res chain seq x y z
N MET A 1 -15.08 -13.66 23.09
CA MET A 1 -14.83 -13.57 22.71
C MET A 1 -14.21 -13.15 22.24
N THR A 2 -13.83 -12.98 21.97
CA THR A 2 -13.36 -12.66 21.56
C THR A 2 -12.80 -12.53 20.77
N GLN A 3 -12.58 -12.32 20.21
CA GLN A 3 -12.15 -12.19 19.50
C GLN A 3 -11.32 -11.87 19.01
N SER A 4 -10.93 -12.08 18.42
CA SER A 4 -10.07 -11.92 17.87
C SER A 4 -9.84 -11.13 17.04
N PRO A 5 -9.37 -10.65 16.91
CA PRO A 5 -9.19 -9.69 16.22
C PRO A 5 -8.43 -9.71 15.12
N ARG A 6 -7.79 -10.28 14.78
CA ARG A 6 -7.04 -10.22 13.82
C ARG A 6 -7.75 -10.34 12.71
N ARG A 7 -7.68 -9.82 11.71
CA ARG A 7 -8.28 -9.90 10.67
C ARG A 7 -8.07 -11.00 10.00
N PRO A 8 -8.88 -11.65 9.73
CA PRO A 8 -8.71 -12.88 9.17
C PRO A 8 -8.39 -12.84 7.75
N ASN A 9 -8.77 -11.94 7.04
CA ASN A 9 -8.41 -12.01 5.73
C ASN A 9 -7.43 -11.07 5.35
N GLY A 10 -6.85 -10.39 6.08
CA GLY A 10 -5.80 -9.48 5.67
C GLY A 10 -4.49 -10.15 5.64
N PRO A 11 -3.53 -9.56 4.95
CA PRO A 11 -2.17 -10.05 5.02
C PRO A 11 -1.66 -9.90 6.42
N GLU A 12 -0.82 -10.83 6.83
CA GLU A 12 -0.39 -10.83 8.17
C GLU A 12 0.88 -10.11 8.46
N ASN A 13 1.69 -9.83 7.49
CA ASN A 13 2.92 -9.12 7.79
C ASN A 13 2.95 -7.84 6.99
N PRO A 14 3.76 -6.89 7.43
CA PRO A 14 3.80 -5.58 6.79
C PRO A 14 4.20 -5.61 5.33
N LEU A 15 5.08 -6.51 4.95
CA LEU A 15 5.52 -6.56 3.56
C LEU A 15 4.38 -7.02 2.65
N THR A 16 3.67 -8.04 3.09
CA THR A 16 2.55 -8.53 2.32
C THR A 16 1.42 -7.51 2.29
N ALA A 17 1.20 -6.87 3.43
CA ALA A 17 0.17 -5.84 3.51
C ALA A 17 0.50 -4.69 2.57
N ALA A 18 1.77 -4.32 2.50
CA ALA A 18 2.17 -3.22 1.63
C ALA A 18 1.93 -3.56 0.16
N GLY A 19 2.18 -4.81 -0.22
CA GLY A 19 1.92 -5.22 -1.59
C GLY A 19 0.44 -5.13 -1.94
N TYR A 20 -0.39 -5.56 -1.00
CA TYR A 20 -1.83 -5.47 -1.19
C TYR A 20 -2.27 -4.01 -1.30
N ILE A 21 -1.74 -3.18 -0.42
CA ILE A 21 -2.08 -1.76 -0.44
C ILE A 21 -1.63 -1.12 -1.75
N ALA A 22 -0.46 -1.49 -2.24
CA ALA A 22 0.02 -0.93 -3.49
C ALA A 22 -0.92 -1.27 -4.64
N SER A 23 -1.39 -2.52 -4.70
CA SER A 23 -2.32 -2.92 -5.74
C SER A 23 -3.62 -2.15 -5.65
N MET A 24 -4.14 -2.01 -4.43
CA MET A 24 -5.39 -1.29 -4.25
C MET A 24 -5.23 0.18 -4.57
N ALA A 25 -4.10 0.76 -4.16
CA ALA A 25 -3.86 2.17 -4.45
C ALA A 25 -3.79 2.41 -5.94
N ASP A 26 -3.20 1.48 -6.67
CA ASP A 26 -3.11 1.61 -8.12
C ASP A 26 -4.51 1.63 -8.74
N GLU A 27 -5.36 0.71 -8.31
CA GLU A 27 -6.70 0.67 -8.87
C GLU A 27 -7.51 1.89 -8.48
N LEU A 28 -7.36 2.34 -7.25
CA LEU A 28 -8.08 3.52 -6.80
C LEU A 28 -7.59 4.77 -7.52
N ALA A 29 -6.30 4.83 -7.81
CA ALA A 29 -5.79 5.97 -8.57
C ALA A 29 -6.40 6.01 -9.96
N ARG A 30 -6.55 4.85 -10.58
CA ARG A 30 -7.18 4.82 -11.90
C ARG A 30 -8.63 5.24 -11.83
N LEU A 31 -9.32 4.80 -10.81
CA LEU A 31 -10.70 5.20 -10.63
C LEU A 31 -10.79 6.70 -10.44
N ALA A 32 -9.90 7.26 -9.64
CA ALA A 32 -9.91 8.70 -9.42
C ALA A 32 -9.67 9.45 -10.72
N LYS A 33 -8.75 8.96 -11.54
CA LYS A 33 -8.48 9.61 -12.81
C LYS A 33 -9.69 9.58 -13.73
N SER A 34 -10.41 8.47 -13.70
CA SER A 34 -11.56 8.35 -14.59
C SER A 34 -12.71 9.26 -14.17
N HIS A 35 -12.64 9.80 -12.97
CA HIS A 35 -13.66 10.74 -12.50
C HIS A 35 -13.10 12.15 -12.34
N ASP A 36 -11.97 12.41 -12.96
CA ASP A 36 -11.36 13.74 -12.95
C ASP A 36 -10.97 14.22 -11.57
N LEU A 37 -10.63 13.29 -10.71
CA LEU A 37 -10.18 13.61 -9.36
C LEU A 37 -8.67 13.61 -9.36
N ALA A 38 -8.09 14.59 -10.05
CA ALA A 38 -6.65 14.58 -10.31
C ALA A 38 -5.80 14.65 -9.04
N ALA A 39 -6.17 15.51 -8.12
CA ALA A 39 -5.38 15.62 -6.90
C ALA A 39 -5.43 14.34 -6.10
N LEU A 40 -6.62 13.73 -6.01
CA LEU A 40 -6.75 12.48 -5.29
C LEU A 40 -5.95 11.37 -5.98
N ALA A 41 -6.00 11.33 -7.31
CA ALA A 41 -5.25 10.34 -8.05
C ALA A 41 -3.76 10.48 -7.78
N TYR A 42 -3.29 11.71 -7.69
CA TYR A 42 -1.89 11.96 -7.42
C TYR A 42 -1.49 11.42 -6.04
N ILE A 43 -2.33 11.70 -5.05
CA ILE A 43 -2.06 11.24 -3.70
C ILE A 43 -2.05 9.71 -3.65
N LEU A 44 -2.98 9.09 -4.35
CA LEU A 44 -3.03 7.63 -4.40
C LEU A 44 -1.81 7.06 -5.11
N ASP A 45 -1.32 7.73 -6.13
CA ASP A 45 -0.10 7.29 -6.78
C ASP A 45 1.08 7.38 -5.83
N MET A 46 1.15 8.44 -5.03
CA MET A 46 2.23 8.56 -4.05
C MET A 46 2.12 7.45 -3.01
N ALA A 47 0.91 7.13 -2.59
CA ALA A 47 0.72 6.06 -1.64
C ALA A 47 1.16 4.73 -2.25
N ARG A 48 0.87 4.52 -3.53
CA ARG A 48 1.27 3.31 -4.21
C ARG A 48 2.79 3.18 -4.25
N LEU A 49 3.47 4.29 -4.55
CA LEU A 49 4.92 4.26 -4.60
C LEU A 49 5.51 3.91 -3.26
N GLU A 50 4.98 4.51 -2.21
CA GLU A 50 5.49 4.21 -0.88
C GLU A 50 5.21 2.75 -0.51
N ALA A 51 4.01 2.27 -0.82
CA ALA A 51 3.67 0.90 -0.51
C ALA A 51 4.56 -0.08 -1.26
N ASN A 52 4.88 0.24 -2.50
CA ASN A 52 5.79 -0.61 -3.27
C ASN A 52 7.18 -0.64 -2.65
N HIS A 53 7.62 0.50 -2.14
CA HIS A 53 8.90 0.54 -1.47
C HIS A 53 8.93 -0.42 -0.29
N VAL A 54 7.91 -0.36 0.54
CA VAL A 54 7.84 -1.23 1.70
C VAL A 54 7.73 -2.68 1.27
N ALA A 55 6.92 -2.94 0.25
CA ALA A 55 6.70 -4.31 -0.19
C ALA A 55 7.97 -4.97 -0.69
N LYS A 56 8.91 -4.18 -1.16
CA LYS A 56 10.18 -4.74 -1.60
C LYS A 56 11.08 -5.11 -0.44
N GLY A 57 10.66 -4.89 0.73
CA GLY A 57 11.43 -5.26 1.90
C GLY A 57 12.52 -4.28 2.15
N TRP A 58 12.40 -3.08 1.63
CA TRP A 58 13.46 -2.25 1.68
C TRP A 58 13.67 -1.68 2.99
N SER A 59 12.90 -1.59 3.53
CA SER A 59 13.16 -1.16 4.76
C SER A 59 14.42 -0.99 5.17
N ALA A 60 14.71 -0.78 5.11
CA ALA A 60 15.56 -0.69 5.50
C ALA A 60 16.55 -0.61 5.20
N ALA A 61 16.32 -0.72 5.07
CA ALA A 61 17.00 -0.65 5.03
C ALA A 61 17.71 -0.54 4.86
N ASP A 62 17.49 -0.76 4.65
CA ASP A 62 17.99 -0.76 4.49
C ASP A 62 18.70 -0.24 4.44
N ALA A 63 18.68 0.15 4.47
CA ALA A 63 19.24 0.63 4.50
C ALA A 63 20.23 0.91 4.52
N ASP A 64 20.52 0.90 4.52
CA ASP A 64 21.37 1.16 4.46
C ASP A 64 22.16 1.42 4.19
N PRO A 65 22.59 1.51 4.21
CA PRO A 65 23.27 1.74 3.93
C PRO A 65 23.95 2.11 3.61
N GLN A 66 24.01 2.06 3.57
CA GLN A 66 24.46 2.29 3.26
C GLN A 66 24.90 2.56 3.08
#